data_c70efb341d8c26aff83ad81095f9b039
#
_entry.id   c70efb341d8c26aff83ad81095f9b039
#
_cell.length_a   1.000
_cell.length_b   1.000
_cell.length_c   1.000
_cell.angle_alpha   90.00
_cell.angle_beta   90.00
_cell.angle_gamma   90.00
#
_symmetry.space_group_name_H-M   'P 1'
#
loop_
_entity.id
_entity.type
_entity.pdbx_description
1 polymer ?
#
loop_
_entity_poly.entity_id
_entity_poly.type
_entity_poly.pdbx_seq_one_letter_code
_entity_poly.pdbx_strand_id
1 'polypeptide(L)'
;MDQYLTVTALSRYIEHKFDHDPHLQQVYVKGELTSVKHHNSGNIYAQLKDQEGQNVININVFRNAKERIEFAPKDGDEVLILGRVNVYSPHSKYNIIVNQMSLSGEGILMQKLEALKKKFESLGYFDEKHKKPIPRLPEHIVVVTSSTGSVIQDINRTLSRRYPLVKVTLINTLVQGSKAAKQLVEHVKIADRLAADIVIVARGGGSMEDLWCFNDEQLAKTIFEMNTPVITAIGHETDQTLVDFVSDRTTSTPTAAAEVASKDKEEIFNYLKFCEDNFNYYMNQK
;
A
#
# COMPACT_ATOMS: atom_id res chain seq x y z
N MET A 1 -8.35 57.16 26.33
CA MET A 1 -6.98 56.76 26.01
C MET A 1 -7.07 55.77 24.87
N ASP A 2 -6.72 56.25 23.70
CA ASP A 2 -6.68 55.38 22.50
C ASP A 2 -5.58 54.36 22.70
N GLN A 3 -5.95 53.11 22.79
CA GLN A 3 -5.03 52.00 23.02
C GLN A 3 -4.43 51.58 21.67
N TYR A 4 -3.34 52.21 21.27
CA TYR A 4 -2.64 51.86 20.04
C TYR A 4 -1.83 50.59 20.25
N LEU A 5 -1.99 49.63 19.34
CA LEU A 5 -1.13 48.44 19.28
C LEU A 5 0.18 48.78 18.56
N THR A 6 1.29 48.26 19.03
CA THR A 6 2.55 48.31 18.29
C THR A 6 2.48 47.30 17.14
N VAL A 7 3.26 47.54 16.06
CA VAL A 7 3.36 46.61 14.94
C VAL A 7 3.75 45.22 15.42
N THR A 8 4.70 45.12 16.37
CA THR A 8 5.13 43.84 16.96
C THR A 8 3.98 43.14 17.70
N ALA A 9 3.18 43.89 18.48
CA ALA A 9 2.05 43.31 19.21
C ALA A 9 0.98 42.78 18.25
N LEU A 10 0.67 43.51 17.18
CA LEU A 10 -0.26 43.09 16.16
C LEU A 10 0.25 41.85 15.42
N SER A 11 1.49 41.81 14.98
CA SER A 11 2.09 40.69 14.28
C SER A 11 2.05 39.40 15.13
N ARG A 12 2.43 39.50 16.43
CA ARG A 12 2.33 38.37 17.36
C ARG A 12 0.91 37.90 17.59
N TYR A 13 -0.06 38.80 17.63
CA TYR A 13 -1.48 38.43 17.75
C TYR A 13 -1.93 37.65 16.52
N ILE A 14 -1.58 38.05 15.31
CA ILE A 14 -1.88 37.34 14.06
C ILE A 14 -1.23 35.97 14.06
N GLU A 15 0.07 35.88 14.36
CA GLU A 15 0.78 34.61 14.46
C GLU A 15 0.10 33.65 15.43
N HIS A 16 -0.25 34.10 16.63
CA HIS A 16 -0.94 33.32 17.64
C HIS A 16 -2.33 32.82 17.14
N LYS A 17 -3.07 33.63 16.37
CA LYS A 17 -4.36 33.23 15.79
C LYS A 17 -4.19 32.11 14.77
N PHE A 18 -3.17 32.17 13.93
CA PHE A 18 -2.88 31.11 12.95
C PHE A 18 -2.38 29.82 13.63
N ASP A 19 -1.56 29.93 14.66
CA ASP A 19 -1.02 28.77 15.39
C ASP A 19 -2.10 28.01 16.18
N HIS A 20 -3.17 28.67 16.59
CA HIS A 20 -4.27 28.09 17.37
C HIS A 20 -5.52 27.78 16.55
N ASP A 21 -5.50 28.01 15.26
CA ASP A 21 -6.60 27.63 14.37
C ASP A 21 -6.43 26.16 13.90
N PRO A 22 -7.30 25.23 14.35
CA PRO A 22 -7.22 23.82 13.97
C PRO A 22 -7.27 23.60 12.45
N HIS A 23 -7.97 24.47 11.72
CA HIS A 23 -8.11 24.34 10.26
C HIS A 23 -6.83 24.73 9.52
N LEU A 24 -5.94 25.55 10.13
CA LEU A 24 -4.67 25.96 9.55
C LEU A 24 -3.50 25.07 9.97
N GLN A 25 -3.67 24.25 11.01
CA GLN A 25 -2.65 23.30 11.48
C GLN A 25 -2.57 22.05 10.60
N GLN A 26 -3.62 21.75 9.84
CA GLN A 26 -3.62 20.63 8.89
C GLN A 26 -4.42 21.03 7.65
N VAL A 27 -3.72 21.45 6.61
CA VAL A 27 -4.32 21.84 5.33
C VAL A 27 -3.92 20.89 4.21
N TYR A 28 -4.88 20.59 3.36
CA TYR A 28 -4.64 19.87 2.11
C TYR A 28 -4.79 20.87 0.97
N VAL A 29 -3.71 21.08 0.22
CA VAL A 29 -3.70 22.07 -0.86
C VAL A 29 -3.19 21.41 -2.12
N LYS A 30 -3.97 21.54 -3.20
CA LYS A 30 -3.59 21.11 -4.55
C LYS A 30 -3.12 22.31 -5.36
N GLY A 31 -2.08 22.13 -6.16
CA GLY A 31 -1.60 23.14 -7.10
C GLY A 31 -0.39 22.71 -7.89
N GLU A 32 0.06 23.58 -8.78
CA GLU A 32 1.25 23.41 -9.60
C GLU A 32 2.48 24.04 -8.92
N LEU A 33 3.57 23.29 -8.86
CA LEU A 33 4.85 23.80 -8.34
C LEU A 33 5.50 24.77 -9.31
N THR A 34 5.98 25.90 -8.78
CA THR A 34 6.75 26.88 -9.52
C THR A 34 7.91 27.39 -8.66
N SER A 35 8.96 27.89 -9.33
CA SER A 35 10.15 28.45 -8.66
C SER A 35 10.80 27.49 -7.65
N VAL A 36 10.86 26.20 -7.97
CA VAL A 36 11.43 25.17 -7.10
C VAL A 36 12.94 25.38 -6.96
N LYS A 37 13.39 25.53 -5.72
CA LYS A 37 14.80 25.72 -5.35
C LYS A 37 15.23 24.69 -4.32
N HIS A 38 16.18 23.86 -4.70
CA HIS A 38 16.84 22.93 -3.80
C HIS A 38 18.00 23.64 -3.09
N HIS A 39 17.90 23.76 -1.76
CA HIS A 39 18.94 24.42 -0.98
C HIS A 39 20.00 23.41 -0.49
N ASN A 40 21.25 23.86 -0.33
CA ASN A 40 22.35 23.01 0.14
C ASN A 40 22.13 22.40 1.54
N SER A 41 21.26 23.02 2.37
CA SER A 41 20.83 22.47 3.67
C SER A 41 19.90 21.25 3.57
N GLY A 42 19.52 20.85 2.36
CA GLY A 42 18.57 19.76 2.13
C GLY A 42 17.10 20.20 2.10
N ASN A 43 16.80 21.48 2.32
CA ASN A 43 15.43 22.02 2.23
C ASN A 43 15.04 22.32 0.77
N ILE A 44 13.73 22.31 0.50
CA ILE A 44 13.17 22.78 -0.78
C ILE A 44 12.28 24.00 -0.49
N TYR A 45 12.46 25.04 -1.27
CA TYR A 45 11.63 26.22 -1.27
C TYR A 45 10.97 26.32 -2.64
N ALA A 46 9.64 26.47 -2.68
CA ALA A 46 8.91 26.59 -3.93
C ALA A 46 7.68 27.47 -3.73
N GLN A 47 6.96 27.69 -4.81
CA GLN A 47 5.65 28.32 -4.82
C GLN A 47 4.63 27.31 -5.33
N LEU A 48 3.45 27.32 -4.74
CA LEU A 48 2.30 26.57 -5.18
C LEU A 48 1.31 27.54 -5.81
N LYS A 49 0.92 27.26 -7.05
CA LYS A 49 0.04 28.08 -7.87
C LYS A 49 -1.27 27.33 -8.12
N ASP A 50 -2.41 28.01 -8.11
CA ASP A 50 -3.68 27.41 -8.49
C ASP A 50 -3.79 27.20 -10.01
N GLN A 51 -4.79 26.43 -10.45
CA GLN A 51 -4.99 26.11 -11.88
C GLN A 51 -5.33 27.37 -12.70
N GLU A 52 -5.96 28.37 -12.10
CA GLU A 52 -6.29 29.64 -12.77
C GLU A 52 -5.09 30.60 -12.80
N GLY A 53 -4.04 30.29 -12.05
CA GLY A 53 -2.76 31.03 -12.04
C GLY A 53 -2.79 32.38 -11.35
N GLN A 54 -3.88 32.70 -10.64
CA GLN A 54 -4.04 34.00 -10.01
C GLN A 54 -3.46 34.05 -8.58
N ASN A 55 -3.53 32.94 -7.85
CA ASN A 55 -3.08 32.87 -6.49
C ASN A 55 -1.81 32.02 -6.37
N VAL A 56 -0.87 32.53 -5.59
CA VAL A 56 0.41 31.86 -5.34
C VAL A 56 0.70 31.88 -3.84
N ILE A 57 1.05 30.74 -3.29
CA ILE A 57 1.49 30.61 -1.90
C ILE A 57 2.89 30.02 -1.83
N ASN A 58 3.75 30.55 -0.95
CA ASN A 58 5.07 29.98 -0.73
C ASN A 58 4.97 28.69 0.09
N ILE A 59 5.78 27.71 -0.26
CA ILE A 59 5.87 26.45 0.46
C ILE A 59 7.32 26.17 0.87
N ASN A 60 7.49 25.59 2.05
CA ASN A 60 8.78 25.20 2.60
C ASN A 60 8.73 23.69 2.92
N VAL A 61 9.61 22.94 2.29
CA VAL A 61 9.82 21.51 2.58
C VAL A 61 11.13 21.38 3.33
N PHE A 62 11.06 21.09 4.62
CA PHE A 62 12.26 20.85 5.42
C PHE A 62 12.80 19.44 5.18
N ARG A 63 14.09 19.25 5.49
CA ARG A 63 14.83 18.01 5.24
C ARG A 63 14.08 16.75 5.70
N ASN A 64 13.51 16.75 6.90
CA ASN A 64 12.77 15.61 7.44
C ASN A 64 11.50 15.24 6.64
N ALA A 65 10.85 16.23 6.04
CA ALA A 65 9.71 16.01 5.16
C ALA A 65 10.18 15.58 3.76
N LYS A 66 11.30 16.14 3.27
CA LYS A 66 11.89 15.79 1.97
C LYS A 66 12.24 14.29 1.89
N GLU A 67 12.75 13.70 2.96
CA GLU A 67 13.10 12.28 3.04
C GLU A 67 11.89 11.32 2.84
N ARG A 68 10.67 11.86 2.97
CA ARG A 68 9.40 11.14 2.78
C ARG A 68 8.75 11.38 1.41
N ILE A 69 9.35 12.24 0.58
CA ILE A 69 8.86 12.55 -0.76
C ILE A 69 9.55 11.61 -1.73
N GLU A 70 8.78 10.75 -2.38
CA GLU A 70 9.26 9.66 -3.25
C GLU A 70 9.67 10.13 -4.65
N PHE A 71 9.50 11.41 -4.96
CA PHE A 71 9.87 11.99 -6.25
C PHE A 71 10.74 13.25 -6.07
N ALA A 72 11.41 13.69 -7.14
CA ALA A 72 12.18 14.93 -7.16
C ALA A 72 11.28 16.09 -7.62
N PRO A 73 10.78 16.97 -6.71
CA PRO A 73 9.90 18.07 -7.10
C PRO A 73 10.59 19.02 -8.08
N LYS A 74 9.90 19.41 -9.14
CA LYS A 74 10.35 20.34 -10.18
C LYS A 74 9.22 21.28 -10.59
N ASP A 75 9.58 22.35 -11.29
CA ASP A 75 8.60 23.29 -11.84
C ASP A 75 7.66 22.59 -12.82
N GLY A 76 6.36 22.86 -12.70
CA GLY A 76 5.31 22.28 -13.51
C GLY A 76 4.68 21.01 -12.91
N ASP A 77 5.21 20.44 -11.83
CA ASP A 77 4.59 19.29 -11.18
C ASP A 77 3.27 19.70 -10.51
N GLU A 78 2.19 19.02 -10.84
CA GLU A 78 0.91 19.16 -10.15
C GLU A 78 0.93 18.27 -8.89
N VAL A 79 0.85 18.89 -7.71
CA VAL A 79 1.02 18.21 -6.42
C VAL A 79 -0.17 18.40 -5.50
N LEU A 80 -0.36 17.43 -4.61
CA LEU A 80 -1.16 17.56 -3.40
C LEU A 80 -0.21 17.66 -2.20
N ILE A 81 -0.39 18.71 -1.41
CA ILE A 81 0.43 19.00 -0.24
C ILE A 81 -0.42 18.85 1.02
N LEU A 82 0.09 18.11 1.99
CA LEU A 82 -0.36 18.15 3.37
C LEU A 82 0.65 18.95 4.18
N GLY A 83 0.19 19.98 4.85
CA GLY A 83 1.03 20.85 5.64
C GLY A 83 0.28 21.68 6.66
N ARG A 84 0.99 22.63 7.28
CA ARG A 84 0.40 23.64 8.14
C ARG A 84 0.73 25.04 7.63
N VAL A 85 -0.19 25.96 7.81
CA VAL A 85 0.05 27.37 7.50
C VAL A 85 0.90 27.97 8.63
N ASN A 86 1.96 28.67 8.24
CA ASN A 86 2.86 29.33 9.16
C ASN A 86 2.98 30.80 8.81
N VAL A 87 3.03 31.67 9.81
CA VAL A 87 3.23 33.12 9.65
C VAL A 87 4.67 33.47 9.99
N TYR A 88 5.36 34.13 9.06
CA TYR A 88 6.67 34.66 9.29
C TYR A 88 6.54 36.16 9.72
N SER A 89 6.42 36.38 11.02
CA SER A 89 6.12 37.67 11.63
C SER A 89 7.01 38.81 11.17
N PRO A 90 8.36 38.68 10.99
CA PRO A 90 9.23 39.80 10.62
C PRO A 90 8.87 40.46 9.29
N HIS A 91 8.23 39.75 8.38
CA HIS A 91 7.85 40.27 7.05
C HIS A 91 6.35 40.18 6.76
N SER A 92 5.53 39.85 7.77
CA SER A 92 4.08 39.67 7.64
C SER A 92 3.71 38.79 6.44
N LYS A 93 4.47 37.70 6.23
CA LYS A 93 4.28 36.73 5.16
C LYS A 93 3.77 35.41 5.75
N TYR A 94 2.93 34.72 5.02
CA TYR A 94 2.52 33.36 5.36
C TYR A 94 3.03 32.38 4.31
N ASN A 95 3.26 31.17 4.73
CA ASN A 95 3.71 30.06 3.89
C ASN A 95 3.13 28.73 4.40
N ILE A 96 3.21 27.68 3.61
CA ILE A 96 2.86 26.33 4.06
C ILE A 96 4.17 25.60 4.40
N ILE A 97 4.25 25.10 5.63
CA ILE A 97 5.27 24.13 6.01
C ILE A 97 4.74 22.76 5.60
N VAL A 98 5.39 22.13 4.62
CA VAL A 98 4.98 20.88 4.04
C VAL A 98 5.41 19.72 4.93
N ASN A 99 4.48 18.84 5.29
CA ASN A 99 4.70 17.59 6.01
C ASN A 99 4.78 16.41 5.05
N GLN A 100 3.91 16.41 4.01
CA GLN A 100 3.88 15.41 2.95
C GLN A 100 3.56 16.10 1.61
N MET A 101 4.09 15.53 0.54
CA MET A 101 3.83 15.98 -0.83
C MET A 101 3.78 14.76 -1.73
N SER A 102 2.77 14.69 -2.58
CA SER A 102 2.61 13.66 -3.61
C SER A 102 2.19 14.27 -4.92
N LEU A 103 2.44 13.61 -6.03
CA LEU A 103 1.84 13.98 -7.31
C LEU A 103 0.31 13.94 -7.19
N SER A 104 -0.38 14.85 -7.85
CA SER A 104 -1.82 15.12 -7.62
C SER A 104 -2.70 13.88 -7.78
N GLY A 105 -2.38 12.97 -8.72
CA GLY A 105 -3.09 11.70 -8.91
C GLY A 105 -2.98 10.77 -7.70
N GLU A 106 -1.76 10.55 -7.22
CA GLU A 106 -1.45 9.65 -6.10
C GLU A 106 -2.08 10.11 -4.77
N GLY A 107 -2.05 11.42 -4.49
CA GLY A 107 -2.62 11.95 -3.25
C GLY A 107 -4.13 11.76 -3.14
N ILE A 108 -4.87 11.89 -4.26
CA ILE A 108 -6.31 11.60 -4.29
C ILE A 108 -6.58 10.11 -4.06
N LEU A 109 -5.75 9.26 -4.65
CA LEU A 109 -5.85 7.81 -4.47
C LEU A 109 -5.56 7.42 -3.01
N MET A 110 -4.55 8.00 -2.38
CA MET A 110 -4.25 7.77 -0.96
C MET A 110 -5.43 8.15 -0.05
N GLN A 111 -6.04 9.31 -0.24
CA GLN A 111 -7.22 9.72 0.55
C GLN A 111 -8.38 8.74 0.38
N LYS A 112 -8.63 8.28 -0.85
CA LYS A 112 -9.68 7.28 -1.11
C LYS A 112 -9.36 5.94 -0.42
N LEU A 113 -8.11 5.50 -0.46
CA LEU A 113 -7.68 4.27 0.20
C LEU A 113 -7.87 4.35 1.72
N GLU A 114 -7.48 5.45 2.36
CA GLU A 114 -7.68 5.67 3.79
C GLU A 114 -9.16 5.66 4.18
N ALA A 115 -10.02 6.27 3.37
CA ALA A 115 -11.47 6.22 3.60
C ALA A 115 -12.02 4.78 3.50
N LEU A 116 -11.56 4.00 2.50
CA LEU A 116 -11.93 2.59 2.34
C LEU A 116 -11.42 1.74 3.50
N LYS A 117 -10.18 1.91 3.94
CA LYS A 117 -9.62 1.21 5.10
C LYS A 117 -10.47 1.43 6.36
N LYS A 118 -10.75 2.68 6.71
CA LYS A 118 -11.61 3.02 7.86
C LYS A 118 -12.99 2.37 7.78
N LYS A 119 -13.59 2.38 6.58
CA LYS A 119 -14.89 1.74 6.35
C LYS A 119 -14.83 0.22 6.60
N PHE A 120 -13.84 -0.47 6.02
CA PHE A 120 -13.71 -1.93 6.14
C PHE A 120 -13.32 -2.35 7.55
N GLU A 121 -12.45 -1.59 8.22
CA GLU A 121 -12.08 -1.78 9.62
C GLU A 121 -13.31 -1.67 10.55
N SER A 122 -14.15 -0.63 10.37
CA SER A 122 -15.39 -0.44 11.15
C SER A 122 -16.41 -1.57 10.96
N LEU A 123 -16.34 -2.27 9.83
CA LEU A 123 -17.18 -3.43 9.51
C LEU A 123 -16.57 -4.77 9.97
N GLY A 124 -15.36 -4.75 10.57
CA GLY A 124 -14.67 -5.94 11.08
C GLY A 124 -14.01 -6.83 10.02
N TYR A 125 -13.84 -6.34 8.78
CA TYR A 125 -13.25 -7.13 7.69
C TYR A 125 -11.77 -7.47 7.92
N PHE A 126 -11.08 -6.75 8.80
CA PHE A 126 -9.66 -6.95 9.09
C PHE A 126 -9.41 -7.79 10.35
N ASP A 127 -10.47 -8.24 11.03
CA ASP A 127 -10.34 -9.01 12.27
C ASP A 127 -9.67 -10.35 12.02
N GLU A 128 -8.67 -10.67 12.81
CA GLU A 128 -7.92 -11.95 12.75
C GLU A 128 -8.82 -13.20 12.88
N LYS A 129 -9.97 -13.07 13.56
CA LYS A 129 -10.94 -14.17 13.74
C LYS A 129 -11.56 -14.66 12.43
N HIS A 130 -11.51 -13.85 11.36
CA HIS A 130 -12.05 -14.19 10.05
C HIS A 130 -11.00 -14.83 9.13
N LYS A 131 -9.71 -14.73 9.48
CA LYS A 131 -8.62 -15.26 8.67
C LYS A 131 -8.54 -16.77 8.79
N LYS A 132 -8.57 -17.41 7.63
CA LYS A 132 -8.49 -18.86 7.48
C LYS A 132 -7.04 -19.33 7.61
N PRO A 133 -6.79 -20.48 8.26
CA PRO A 133 -5.46 -21.06 8.34
C PRO A 133 -5.00 -21.55 6.96
N ILE A 134 -3.75 -21.31 6.62
CA ILE A 134 -3.15 -21.82 5.38
C ILE A 134 -2.81 -23.31 5.57
N PRO A 135 -3.31 -24.20 4.70
CA PRO A 135 -3.00 -25.63 4.73
C PRO A 135 -1.50 -25.90 4.62
N ARG A 136 -0.99 -26.82 5.44
CA ARG A 136 0.46 -27.14 5.45
C ARG A 136 0.92 -27.98 4.26
N LEU A 137 0.04 -28.80 3.71
CA LEU A 137 0.33 -29.73 2.61
C LEU A 137 -0.79 -29.60 1.57
N PRO A 138 -0.84 -28.52 0.78
CA PRO A 138 -1.87 -28.34 -0.23
C PRO A 138 -1.63 -29.30 -1.42
N GLU A 139 -2.69 -29.84 -1.97
CA GLU A 139 -2.65 -30.65 -3.18
C GLU A 139 -2.88 -29.78 -4.43
N HIS A 140 -3.64 -28.70 -4.29
CA HIS A 140 -4.00 -27.83 -5.40
C HIS A 140 -3.91 -26.35 -5.00
N ILE A 141 -3.08 -25.59 -5.71
CA ILE A 141 -2.94 -24.14 -5.60
C ILE A 141 -3.45 -23.48 -6.87
N VAL A 142 -4.34 -22.51 -6.73
CA VAL A 142 -4.78 -21.65 -7.84
C VAL A 142 -4.06 -20.31 -7.77
N VAL A 143 -3.45 -19.88 -8.86
CA VAL A 143 -2.75 -18.59 -8.96
C VAL A 143 -3.55 -17.68 -9.88
N VAL A 144 -3.97 -16.52 -9.36
CA VAL A 144 -4.69 -15.47 -10.10
C VAL A 144 -3.71 -14.34 -10.38
N THR A 145 -3.19 -14.28 -11.59
CA THR A 145 -2.20 -13.29 -12.04
C THR A 145 -2.14 -13.23 -13.57
N SER A 146 -1.32 -12.34 -14.11
CA SER A 146 -1.05 -12.27 -15.55
C SER A 146 -0.18 -13.44 -16.02
N SER A 147 -0.52 -14.04 -17.15
CA SER A 147 0.25 -15.14 -17.76
C SER A 147 1.61 -14.69 -18.34
N THR A 148 1.76 -13.40 -18.64
CA THR A 148 2.95 -12.85 -19.33
C THR A 148 3.99 -12.25 -18.37
N GLY A 149 3.67 -12.15 -17.07
CA GLY A 149 4.56 -11.53 -16.07
C GLY A 149 5.63 -12.48 -15.51
N SER A 150 6.67 -11.91 -14.88
CA SER A 150 7.67 -12.66 -14.12
C SER A 150 7.06 -13.37 -12.89
N VAL A 151 5.97 -12.82 -12.36
CA VAL A 151 5.27 -13.30 -11.15
C VAL A 151 4.93 -14.77 -11.19
N ILE A 152 4.30 -15.24 -12.27
CA ILE A 152 3.93 -16.66 -12.42
C ILE A 152 5.17 -17.55 -12.57
N GLN A 153 6.23 -17.05 -13.19
CA GLN A 153 7.48 -17.78 -13.31
C GLN A 153 8.17 -17.96 -11.96
N ASP A 154 8.17 -16.90 -11.12
CA ASP A 154 8.76 -16.93 -9.79
C ASP A 154 8.00 -17.89 -8.86
N ILE A 155 6.67 -17.85 -8.89
CA ILE A 155 5.82 -18.79 -8.15
C ILE A 155 6.07 -20.23 -8.60
N ASN A 156 6.02 -20.51 -9.90
CA ASN A 156 6.24 -21.85 -10.43
C ASN A 156 7.64 -22.39 -10.12
N ARG A 157 8.69 -21.55 -10.27
CA ARG A 157 10.06 -21.92 -9.94
C ARG A 157 10.19 -22.28 -8.46
N THR A 158 9.57 -21.51 -7.58
CA THR A 158 9.63 -21.73 -6.14
C THR A 158 8.89 -23.00 -5.75
N LEU A 159 7.65 -23.20 -6.22
CA LEU A 159 6.85 -24.40 -5.95
C LEU A 159 7.52 -25.66 -6.52
N SER A 160 8.00 -25.65 -7.76
CA SER A 160 8.68 -26.79 -8.36
C SER A 160 9.94 -27.21 -7.59
N ARG A 161 10.65 -26.27 -7.00
CA ARG A 161 11.84 -26.54 -6.18
C ARG A 161 11.47 -27.10 -4.81
N ARG A 162 10.49 -26.46 -4.12
CA ARG A 162 10.17 -26.74 -2.71
C ARG A 162 9.13 -27.83 -2.52
N TYR A 163 8.10 -27.83 -3.39
CA TYR A 163 6.95 -28.74 -3.26
C TYR A 163 6.43 -29.20 -4.62
N PRO A 164 7.22 -30.05 -5.33
CA PRO A 164 6.95 -30.43 -6.73
C PRO A 164 5.66 -31.25 -6.97
N LEU A 165 5.04 -31.77 -5.92
CA LEU A 165 3.84 -32.60 -6.04
C LEU A 165 2.55 -31.78 -6.11
N VAL A 166 2.60 -30.48 -5.85
CA VAL A 166 1.41 -29.63 -5.85
C VAL A 166 0.92 -29.37 -7.28
N LYS A 167 -0.36 -29.49 -7.49
CA LYS A 167 -1.02 -29.07 -8.72
C LYS A 167 -1.14 -27.54 -8.72
N VAL A 168 -0.67 -26.87 -9.76
CA VAL A 168 -0.80 -25.42 -9.92
C VAL A 168 -1.72 -25.12 -11.10
N THR A 169 -2.77 -24.33 -10.85
CA THR A 169 -3.68 -23.85 -11.90
C THR A 169 -3.54 -22.33 -12.01
N LEU A 170 -3.22 -21.83 -13.20
CA LEU A 170 -3.19 -20.40 -13.48
C LEU A 170 -4.54 -19.94 -14.01
N ILE A 171 -5.11 -18.91 -13.37
CA ILE A 171 -6.19 -18.09 -13.91
C ILE A 171 -5.57 -16.80 -14.42
N ASN A 172 -5.45 -16.70 -15.75
CA ASN A 172 -4.89 -15.52 -16.39
C ASN A 172 -5.84 -14.33 -16.26
N THR A 173 -5.37 -13.24 -15.65
CA THR A 173 -6.18 -12.05 -15.39
C THR A 173 -5.39 -10.78 -15.62
N LEU A 174 -6.10 -9.68 -15.88
CA LEU A 174 -5.49 -8.35 -15.87
C LEU A 174 -5.20 -7.95 -14.41
N VAL A 175 -3.99 -7.48 -14.15
CA VAL A 175 -3.53 -7.05 -12.82
C VAL A 175 -3.24 -5.54 -12.76
N GLN A 176 -3.64 -4.80 -13.78
CA GLN A 176 -3.56 -3.34 -13.87
C GLN A 176 -4.52 -2.80 -14.93
N GLY A 177 -4.82 -1.49 -14.85
CA GLY A 177 -5.72 -0.80 -15.77
C GLY A 177 -7.20 -0.85 -15.35
N SER A 178 -8.03 -0.06 -16.01
CA SER A 178 -9.43 0.21 -15.61
C SER A 178 -10.35 -1.00 -15.63
N LYS A 179 -10.04 -2.05 -16.38
CA LYS A 179 -10.85 -3.27 -16.47
C LYS A 179 -10.39 -4.37 -15.49
N ALA A 180 -9.24 -4.18 -14.84
CA ALA A 180 -8.62 -5.21 -14.01
C ALA A 180 -9.48 -5.57 -12.79
N ALA A 181 -10.00 -4.59 -12.05
CA ALA A 181 -10.82 -4.84 -10.86
C ALA A 181 -12.02 -5.75 -11.14
N LYS A 182 -12.79 -5.46 -12.20
CA LYS A 182 -13.95 -6.28 -12.57
C LYS A 182 -13.55 -7.71 -12.94
N GLN A 183 -12.46 -7.85 -13.71
CA GLN A 183 -11.98 -9.17 -14.12
C GLN A 183 -11.40 -9.95 -12.93
N LEU A 184 -10.71 -9.30 -12.01
CA LEU A 184 -10.22 -9.92 -10.77
C LEU A 184 -11.39 -10.47 -9.93
N VAL A 185 -12.48 -9.71 -9.75
CA VAL A 185 -13.68 -10.17 -9.04
C VAL A 185 -14.25 -11.45 -9.65
N GLU A 186 -14.37 -11.51 -10.98
CA GLU A 186 -14.87 -12.68 -11.68
C GLU A 186 -13.92 -13.88 -11.53
N HIS A 187 -12.63 -13.67 -11.69
CA HIS A 187 -11.61 -14.71 -11.65
C HIS A 187 -11.35 -15.27 -10.25
N VAL A 188 -11.41 -14.42 -9.22
CA VAL A 188 -11.32 -14.86 -7.83
C VAL A 188 -12.54 -15.74 -7.46
N LYS A 189 -13.75 -15.41 -7.91
CA LYS A 189 -14.93 -16.29 -7.77
C LYS A 189 -14.79 -17.63 -8.50
N ILE A 190 -14.15 -17.62 -9.66
CA ILE A 190 -13.85 -18.88 -10.38
C ILE A 190 -12.83 -19.68 -9.58
N ALA A 191 -11.79 -19.05 -9.05
CA ALA A 191 -10.76 -19.69 -8.22
C ALA A 191 -11.37 -20.42 -7.01
N ASP A 192 -12.29 -19.78 -6.30
CA ASP A 192 -12.98 -20.39 -5.13
C ASP A 192 -13.80 -21.63 -5.49
N ARG A 193 -14.37 -21.66 -6.72
CA ARG A 193 -15.17 -22.80 -7.22
C ARG A 193 -14.33 -23.99 -7.67
N LEU A 194 -13.02 -23.84 -7.87
CA LEU A 194 -12.14 -24.90 -8.33
C LEU A 194 -11.75 -25.90 -7.23
N ALA A 195 -12.30 -25.75 -6.02
CA ALA A 195 -11.98 -26.56 -4.84
C ALA A 195 -10.46 -26.66 -4.61
N ALA A 196 -9.77 -25.54 -4.76
CA ALA A 196 -8.35 -25.43 -4.44
C ALA A 196 -8.15 -25.35 -2.92
N ASP A 197 -6.99 -25.78 -2.46
CA ASP A 197 -6.61 -25.66 -1.05
C ASP A 197 -6.15 -24.24 -0.71
N ILE A 198 -5.57 -23.53 -1.69
CA ILE A 198 -5.04 -22.16 -1.53
C ILE A 198 -5.27 -21.40 -2.85
N VAL A 199 -5.64 -20.14 -2.73
CA VAL A 199 -5.63 -19.18 -3.85
C VAL A 199 -4.54 -18.15 -3.60
N ILE A 200 -3.65 -17.93 -4.58
CA ILE A 200 -2.64 -16.88 -4.56
C ILE A 200 -3.08 -15.78 -5.53
N VAL A 201 -3.28 -14.58 -5.03
CA VAL A 201 -3.51 -13.38 -5.85
C VAL A 201 -2.23 -12.57 -5.86
N ALA A 202 -1.59 -12.47 -7.03
CA ALA A 202 -0.26 -11.91 -7.11
C ALA A 202 -0.07 -10.91 -8.25
N ARG A 203 0.75 -9.90 -7.98
CA ARG A 203 1.21 -8.92 -8.95
C ARG A 203 2.64 -8.48 -8.62
N GLY A 204 3.43 -8.16 -9.62
CA GLY A 204 4.72 -7.51 -9.45
C GLY A 204 4.60 -6.06 -8.95
N GLY A 205 5.71 -5.42 -8.61
CA GLY A 205 5.74 -4.01 -8.23
C GLY A 205 5.21 -3.07 -9.31
N GLY A 206 4.88 -1.82 -8.94
CA GLY A 206 4.39 -0.78 -9.84
C GLY A 206 3.93 0.45 -9.06
N SER A 207 3.47 1.48 -9.76
CA SER A 207 2.93 2.68 -9.13
C SER A 207 1.63 2.41 -8.36
N MET A 208 1.25 3.32 -7.46
CA MET A 208 -0.03 3.24 -6.76
C MET A 208 -1.23 3.21 -7.73
N GLU A 209 -1.13 3.90 -8.84
CA GLU A 209 -2.16 3.91 -9.89
C GLU A 209 -2.33 2.53 -10.51
N ASP A 210 -1.24 1.84 -10.76
CA ASP A 210 -1.24 0.48 -11.28
C ASP A 210 -1.80 -0.53 -10.28
N LEU A 211 -1.55 -0.33 -8.98
CA LEU A 211 -2.06 -1.17 -7.89
C LEU A 211 -3.52 -0.87 -7.53
N TRP A 212 -4.08 0.22 -8.08
CA TRP A 212 -5.39 0.71 -7.67
C TRP A 212 -6.53 -0.30 -7.84
N CYS A 213 -6.45 -1.18 -8.81
CA CYS A 213 -7.44 -2.23 -9.03
C CYS A 213 -7.59 -3.19 -7.83
N PHE A 214 -6.58 -3.30 -6.96
CA PHE A 214 -6.62 -4.07 -5.72
C PHE A 214 -7.18 -3.28 -4.52
N ASN A 215 -7.52 -2.01 -4.71
CA ASN A 215 -8.23 -1.18 -3.75
C ASN A 215 -9.74 -1.12 -4.06
N ASP A 216 -10.22 -1.98 -4.94
CA ASP A 216 -11.64 -2.09 -5.29
C ASP A 216 -12.45 -2.73 -4.16
N GLU A 217 -13.54 -2.06 -3.78
CA GLU A 217 -14.42 -2.49 -2.67
C GLU A 217 -15.08 -3.85 -2.95
N GLN A 218 -15.48 -4.10 -4.20
CA GLN A 218 -16.14 -5.36 -4.56
C GLN A 218 -15.15 -6.52 -4.58
N LEU A 219 -13.91 -6.28 -5.00
CA LEU A 219 -12.85 -7.29 -4.95
C LEU A 219 -12.51 -7.67 -3.51
N ALA A 220 -12.34 -6.68 -2.63
CA ALA A 220 -12.06 -6.92 -1.23
C ALA A 220 -13.19 -7.71 -0.54
N LYS A 221 -14.46 -7.36 -0.78
CA LYS A 221 -15.60 -8.12 -0.29
C LYS A 221 -15.62 -9.56 -0.82
N THR A 222 -15.35 -9.73 -2.12
CA THR A 222 -15.34 -11.06 -2.75
C THR A 222 -14.27 -11.94 -2.12
N ILE A 223 -13.07 -11.43 -1.87
CA ILE A 223 -11.98 -12.18 -1.22
C ILE A 223 -12.33 -12.54 0.22
N PHE A 224 -12.92 -11.61 0.96
CA PHE A 224 -13.38 -11.87 2.32
C PHE A 224 -14.43 -13.00 2.40
N GLU A 225 -15.34 -13.06 1.42
CA GLU A 225 -16.43 -14.05 1.33
C GLU A 225 -15.98 -15.43 0.79
N MET A 226 -14.74 -15.57 0.30
CA MET A 226 -14.24 -16.86 -0.21
C MET A 226 -14.19 -17.91 0.88
N ASN A 227 -14.43 -19.17 0.50
CA ASN A 227 -14.23 -20.34 1.37
C ASN A 227 -12.76 -20.79 1.36
N THR A 228 -12.10 -20.69 0.21
CA THR A 228 -10.69 -21.04 0.05
C THR A 228 -9.78 -19.98 0.67
N PRO A 229 -8.74 -20.36 1.45
CA PRO A 229 -7.76 -19.42 1.96
C PRO A 229 -7.03 -18.66 0.86
N VAL A 230 -6.87 -17.34 1.06
CA VAL A 230 -6.24 -16.44 0.08
C VAL A 230 -4.92 -15.89 0.60
N ILE A 231 -3.87 -16.05 -0.20
CA ILE A 231 -2.56 -15.40 0.01
C ILE A 231 -2.43 -14.29 -1.02
N THR A 232 -2.09 -13.07 -0.57
CA THR A 232 -1.79 -11.96 -1.48
C THR A 232 -0.29 -11.68 -1.56
N ALA A 233 0.15 -11.29 -2.76
CA ALA A 233 1.50 -10.80 -3.05
C ALA A 233 1.40 -9.70 -4.11
N ILE A 234 0.97 -8.50 -3.69
CA ILE A 234 0.56 -7.45 -4.62
C ILE A 234 1.56 -6.31 -4.67
N GLY A 235 1.95 -5.76 -3.54
CA GLY A 235 2.89 -4.66 -3.42
C GLY A 235 4.09 -5.00 -2.53
N HIS A 236 4.95 -4.03 -2.31
CA HIS A 236 5.99 -4.11 -1.29
C HIS A 236 5.40 -3.80 0.09
N GLU A 237 6.19 -3.93 1.16
CA GLU A 237 5.73 -3.71 2.54
C GLU A 237 5.13 -2.32 2.78
N THR A 238 5.54 -1.32 1.98
CA THR A 238 5.06 0.07 2.06
C THR A 238 3.75 0.31 1.31
N ASP A 239 3.38 -0.55 0.35
CA ASP A 239 2.33 -0.30 -0.65
C ASP A 239 1.14 -1.24 -0.48
N GLN A 240 0.71 -1.48 0.77
CA GLN A 240 -0.40 -2.38 1.08
C GLN A 240 -1.72 -1.88 0.50
N THR A 241 -2.39 -2.76 -0.23
CA THR A 241 -3.71 -2.53 -0.82
C THR A 241 -4.85 -2.98 0.10
N LEU A 242 -6.09 -2.55 -0.19
CA LEU A 242 -7.27 -2.97 0.56
C LEU A 242 -7.42 -4.51 0.60
N VAL A 243 -7.08 -5.16 -0.51
CA VAL A 243 -7.12 -6.63 -0.63
C VAL A 243 -6.13 -7.32 0.31
N ASP A 244 -4.97 -6.73 0.56
CA ASP A 244 -3.99 -7.28 1.50
C ASP A 244 -4.50 -7.32 2.93
N PHE A 245 -5.30 -6.34 3.34
CA PHE A 245 -5.90 -6.31 4.69
C PHE A 245 -6.98 -7.37 4.89
N VAL A 246 -7.76 -7.70 3.85
CA VAL A 246 -8.85 -8.68 3.93
C VAL A 246 -8.41 -10.11 3.64
N SER A 247 -7.25 -10.32 3.03
CA SER A 247 -6.70 -11.64 2.74
C SER A 247 -6.32 -12.40 4.00
N ASP A 248 -6.27 -13.73 3.92
CA ASP A 248 -5.90 -14.59 5.05
C ASP A 248 -4.40 -14.48 5.37
N ARG A 249 -3.58 -14.24 4.35
CA ARG A 249 -2.14 -14.00 4.50
C ARG A 249 -1.63 -13.03 3.44
N THR A 250 -0.82 -12.06 3.85
CA THR A 250 -0.12 -11.13 2.97
C THR A 250 1.37 -11.40 2.95
N THR A 251 1.98 -11.25 1.78
CA THR A 251 3.42 -11.39 1.58
C THR A 251 3.93 -10.27 0.67
N SER A 252 5.20 -9.89 0.84
CA SER A 252 5.81 -8.79 0.08
C SER A 252 6.26 -9.18 -1.33
N THR A 253 6.30 -10.47 -1.66
CA THR A 253 6.76 -10.94 -2.98
C THR A 253 6.02 -12.22 -3.42
N PRO A 254 5.89 -12.44 -4.74
CA PRO A 254 5.34 -13.70 -5.28
C PRO A 254 6.10 -14.95 -4.82
N THR A 255 7.43 -14.85 -4.68
CA THR A 255 8.27 -15.92 -4.14
C THR A 255 7.89 -16.25 -2.70
N ALA A 256 7.74 -15.24 -1.84
CA ALA A 256 7.32 -15.42 -0.45
C ALA A 256 5.90 -16.03 -0.34
N ALA A 257 4.97 -15.65 -1.25
CA ALA A 257 3.66 -16.28 -1.30
C ALA A 257 3.75 -17.79 -1.61
N ALA A 258 4.58 -18.17 -2.57
CA ALA A 258 4.82 -19.57 -2.89
C ALA A 258 5.48 -20.34 -1.73
N GLU A 259 6.36 -19.70 -0.97
CA GLU A 259 6.99 -20.28 0.23
C GLU A 259 5.98 -20.50 1.37
N VAL A 260 5.13 -19.52 1.62
CA VAL A 260 4.04 -19.62 2.61
C VAL A 260 3.02 -20.69 2.20
N ALA A 261 2.72 -20.79 0.90
CA ALA A 261 1.79 -21.78 0.35
C ALA A 261 2.36 -23.20 0.28
N SER A 262 3.62 -23.44 0.61
CA SER A 262 4.25 -24.75 0.45
C SER A 262 5.20 -25.07 1.60
N LYS A 263 5.20 -26.34 2.01
CA LYS A 263 6.21 -26.86 2.91
C LYS A 263 7.45 -27.27 2.12
N ASP A 264 8.65 -27.10 2.72
CA ASP A 264 9.87 -27.55 2.06
C ASP A 264 9.94 -29.07 2.03
N LYS A 265 10.23 -29.64 0.86
CA LYS A 265 10.39 -31.09 0.66
C LYS A 265 11.45 -31.68 1.61
N GLU A 266 12.53 -30.95 1.89
CA GLU A 266 13.57 -31.42 2.81
C GLU A 266 13.05 -31.56 4.25
N GLU A 267 12.20 -30.64 4.71
CA GLU A 267 11.54 -30.78 6.00
C GLU A 267 10.61 -31.99 6.04
N ILE A 268 9.89 -32.25 4.94
CA ILE A 268 9.01 -33.41 4.82
C ILE A 268 9.83 -34.71 4.87
N PHE A 269 10.94 -34.80 4.12
CA PHE A 269 11.82 -35.95 4.12
C PHE A 269 12.46 -36.18 5.49
N ASN A 270 12.94 -35.15 6.14
CA ASN A 270 13.51 -35.24 7.49
C ASN A 270 12.49 -35.75 8.49
N TYR A 271 11.23 -35.27 8.42
CA TYR A 271 10.16 -35.76 9.27
C TYR A 271 9.82 -37.24 9.02
N LEU A 272 9.72 -37.64 7.75
CA LEU A 272 9.47 -39.07 7.40
C LEU A 272 10.60 -39.97 7.90
N LYS A 273 11.84 -39.56 7.71
CA LYS A 273 13.01 -40.30 8.21
C LYS A 273 12.98 -40.43 9.72
N PHE A 274 12.66 -39.36 10.45
CA PHE A 274 12.49 -39.40 11.90
C PHE A 274 11.39 -40.39 12.32
N CYS A 275 10.26 -40.43 11.62
CA CYS A 275 9.19 -41.40 11.86
C CYS A 275 9.64 -42.85 11.63
N GLU A 276 10.39 -43.08 10.51
CA GLU A 276 10.94 -44.39 10.15
C GLU A 276 11.95 -44.89 11.22
N ASP A 277 12.86 -44.05 11.66
CA ASP A 277 13.86 -44.37 12.69
C ASP A 277 13.18 -44.70 14.01
N ASN A 278 12.17 -43.94 14.43
CA ASN A 278 11.40 -44.23 15.63
C ASN A 278 10.63 -45.57 15.51
N PHE A 279 9.98 -45.82 14.38
CA PHE A 279 9.25 -47.06 14.12
C PHE A 279 10.22 -48.26 14.23
N ASN A 280 11.38 -48.21 13.57
CA ASN A 280 12.39 -49.26 13.62
C ASN A 280 12.93 -49.47 15.03
N TYR A 281 13.14 -48.40 15.78
CA TYR A 281 13.55 -48.48 17.19
C TYR A 281 12.52 -49.28 18.03
N TYR A 282 11.23 -48.95 17.95
CA TYR A 282 10.20 -49.67 18.68
C TYR A 282 9.99 -51.12 18.24
N MET A 283 10.16 -51.41 16.95
CA MET A 283 10.03 -52.78 16.42
C MET A 283 11.18 -53.67 16.85
N ASN A 284 12.39 -53.12 17.02
CA ASN A 284 13.57 -53.87 17.47
C ASN A 284 13.65 -54.08 18.99
N GLN A 285 12.76 -53.46 19.78
CA GLN A 285 12.66 -53.66 21.21
C GLN A 285 11.68 -54.79 21.60
N LYS A 286 10.98 -55.39 20.66
CA LYS A 286 10.14 -56.59 20.81
C LYS A 286 10.85 -57.83 20.35
#